data_8a376c8bfdc9d28b72b06bbdf6af0baa
#
_entry.id   8a376c8bfdc9d28b72b06bbdf6af0baa
#
_cell.length_a   1.000
_cell.length_b   1.000
_cell.length_c   1.000
_cell.angle_alpha   90.00
_cell.angle_beta   90.00
_cell.angle_gamma   90.00
#
_symmetry.space_group_name_H-M   'P 1'
#
loop_
_entity.id
_entity.type
_entity.pdbx_description
1 polymer ?
#
loop_
_entity_poly.entity_id
_entity_poly.type
_entity_poly.pdbx_seq_one_letter_code
_entity_poly.pdbx_strand_id
1 'polypeptide(L)'
;MKKKNWIPLSASALIMLLIICCYSTDYHAKLPDEVRVKNMLDAKWGMFLHFSLGTFSNQEWTKGITDPAYFNPTRINTDQWCEVAKNAGMGYIILVAKHHDGFCLWDTKTTEFKATNSPLKKDVIAELHKSCDKYGIKLCLYFSEADWTWPNFENPDMKRKQLTELVSNYGEISLIWLDVAQWDGGLDHRETEAIIRKYQPNCFIGVNHGRPVGDLQSREMGAPVPMEKVIVEPLTANVVDSLVALNKKFVLDLNWNEAAKIEKQLYDHYPNYLLAESAICMNQQNGKWYWFFNTETKDNAIPATQIYDIYKQAVQNKVLFSLAMGPDRNGEIKPVDVVRLKEVARKIKGTE
;
A
#
# COMPACT_ATOMS: atom_id res chain seq x y z
N MET A 1 67.07 10.50 -12.95
CA MET A 1 66.31 9.40 -12.35
C MET A 1 65.60 9.94 -11.11
N LYS A 2 64.27 10.24 -11.19
CA LYS A 2 63.49 10.72 -10.03
C LYS A 2 62.87 9.50 -9.34
N LYS A 3 63.24 9.26 -8.09
CA LYS A 3 62.63 8.22 -7.24
C LYS A 3 61.19 8.63 -6.89
N LYS A 4 60.20 7.79 -7.25
CA LYS A 4 58.81 7.91 -6.79
C LYS A 4 58.73 7.39 -5.35
N ASN A 5 58.41 8.29 -4.41
CA ASN A 5 58.13 7.90 -3.04
C ASN A 5 56.70 7.32 -3.00
N TRP A 6 56.58 6.06 -2.69
CA TRP A 6 55.32 5.41 -2.32
C TRP A 6 55.06 5.70 -0.83
N ILE A 7 53.91 6.34 -0.54
CA ILE A 7 53.44 6.50 0.83
C ILE A 7 52.60 5.26 1.13
N PRO A 8 52.96 4.43 2.13
CA PRO A 8 52.10 3.31 2.50
C PRO A 8 50.83 3.83 3.17
N LEU A 9 49.65 3.41 2.69
CA LEU A 9 48.35 3.63 3.37
C LEU A 9 48.45 3.02 4.78
N SER A 10 48.14 3.82 5.80
CA SER A 10 48.20 3.39 7.19
C SER A 10 47.21 2.25 7.46
N ALA A 11 47.56 1.34 8.35
CA ALA A 11 46.68 0.23 8.78
C ALA A 11 45.27 0.68 9.24
N SER A 12 45.16 1.93 9.72
CA SER A 12 43.90 2.59 10.09
C SER A 12 42.94 2.81 8.91
N ALA A 13 43.47 3.10 7.71
CA ALA A 13 42.63 3.27 6.51
C ALA A 13 42.10 1.91 6.00
N LEU A 14 42.89 0.83 6.16
CA LEU A 14 42.46 -0.52 5.81
C LEU A 14 41.41 -1.07 6.78
N ILE A 15 41.51 -0.75 8.07
CA ILE A 15 40.51 -1.11 9.10
C ILE A 15 39.22 -0.33 8.89
N MET A 16 39.27 0.95 8.50
CA MET A 16 38.08 1.73 8.18
C MET A 16 37.39 1.23 6.92
N LEU A 17 38.11 0.79 5.89
CA LEU A 17 37.49 0.15 4.72
C LEU A 17 36.89 -1.23 5.03
N LEU A 18 37.51 -2.02 5.93
CA LEU A 18 36.97 -3.29 6.38
C LEU A 18 35.72 -3.13 7.29
N ILE A 19 35.67 -2.07 8.10
CA ILE A 19 34.50 -1.76 8.93
C ILE A 19 33.31 -1.26 8.06
N ILE A 20 33.56 -0.53 6.99
CA ILE A 20 32.53 -0.12 6.02
C ILE A 20 32.02 -1.32 5.21
N CYS A 21 32.86 -2.35 4.93
CA CYS A 21 32.38 -3.59 4.29
C CYS A 21 31.63 -4.54 5.24
N CYS A 22 31.78 -4.41 6.56
CA CYS A 22 31.07 -5.26 7.53
C CYS A 22 29.71 -4.70 7.98
N TYR A 23 29.33 -3.48 7.55
CA TYR A 23 28.00 -2.90 7.76
C TYR A 23 27.11 -2.94 6.51
N SER A 24 27.40 -3.79 5.53
CA SER A 24 26.34 -4.30 4.68
C SER A 24 25.56 -5.32 5.51
N THR A 25 24.75 -4.86 6.46
CA THR A 25 23.67 -5.69 6.99
C THR A 25 22.94 -6.22 5.77
N ASP A 26 22.86 -7.54 5.65
CA ASP A 26 22.07 -8.23 4.63
C ASP A 26 20.63 -7.72 4.77
N TYR A 27 20.30 -6.61 4.12
CA TYR A 27 18.94 -6.05 4.03
C TYR A 27 17.96 -7.05 3.42
N HIS A 28 18.45 -8.20 2.97
CA HIS A 28 17.72 -9.21 2.24
C HIS A 28 17.55 -10.55 2.97
N ALA A 29 18.04 -10.70 4.21
CA ALA A 29 17.74 -11.91 4.96
C ALA A 29 16.29 -11.93 5.41
N LYS A 30 15.56 -13.02 5.14
CA LYS A 30 14.21 -13.20 5.65
C LYS A 30 14.24 -13.32 7.17
N LEU A 31 13.56 -12.43 7.88
CA LEU A 31 13.36 -12.50 9.32
C LEU A 31 12.36 -13.61 9.69
N PRO A 32 12.45 -14.15 10.91
CA PRO A 32 11.41 -15.02 11.45
C PRO A 32 10.03 -14.34 11.40
N ASP A 33 8.98 -15.11 11.14
CA ASP A 33 7.65 -14.56 10.93
C ASP A 33 7.10 -13.84 12.18
N GLU A 34 7.42 -14.31 13.38
CA GLU A 34 7.08 -13.63 14.63
C GLU A 34 7.74 -12.25 14.76
N VAL A 35 8.96 -12.09 14.26
CA VAL A 35 9.67 -10.80 14.25
C VAL A 35 9.04 -9.86 13.24
N ARG A 36 8.71 -10.35 12.05
CA ARG A 36 8.02 -9.59 11.00
C ARG A 36 6.66 -9.09 11.51
N VAL A 37 5.84 -9.99 12.07
CA VAL A 37 4.53 -9.66 12.64
C VAL A 37 4.67 -8.61 13.74
N LYS A 38 5.61 -8.81 14.67
CA LYS A 38 5.85 -7.83 15.73
C LYS A 38 6.23 -6.46 15.18
N ASN A 39 7.18 -6.40 14.23
CA ASN A 39 7.64 -5.14 13.63
C ASN A 39 6.52 -4.38 12.92
N MET A 40 5.54 -5.10 12.36
CA MET A 40 4.40 -4.47 11.70
C MET A 40 3.33 -4.05 12.71
N LEU A 41 3.05 -4.86 13.72
CA LEU A 41 2.11 -4.51 14.81
C LEU A 41 2.61 -3.34 15.68
N ASP A 42 3.94 -3.17 15.84
CA ASP A 42 4.52 -2.02 16.54
C ASP A 42 4.23 -0.69 15.82
N ALA A 43 3.98 -0.72 14.51
CA ALA A 43 3.52 0.44 13.75
C ALA A 43 2.06 0.83 14.06
N LYS A 44 1.29 -0.04 14.73
CA LYS A 44 -0.08 0.12 15.25
C LYS A 44 -1.13 0.36 14.17
N TRP A 45 -1.11 1.53 13.54
CA TRP A 45 -2.01 1.93 12.49
C TRP A 45 -1.30 2.80 11.45
N GLY A 46 -1.94 3.00 10.30
CA GLY A 46 -1.34 3.73 9.20
C GLY A 46 -2.34 4.53 8.38
N MET A 47 -1.79 5.31 7.48
CA MET A 47 -2.50 6.11 6.51
C MET A 47 -2.53 5.35 5.18
N PHE A 48 -3.70 5.29 4.53
CA PHE A 48 -3.85 4.70 3.22
C PHE A 48 -4.18 5.83 2.22
N LEU A 49 -3.20 6.24 1.44
CA LEU A 49 -3.30 7.41 0.56
C LEU A 49 -3.81 7.04 -0.83
N HIS A 50 -4.97 7.58 -1.17
CA HIS A 50 -5.57 7.52 -2.49
C HIS A 50 -5.38 8.85 -3.21
N PHE A 51 -4.30 8.96 -3.99
CA PHE A 51 -3.94 10.17 -4.72
C PHE A 51 -3.57 9.83 -6.16
N SER A 52 -4.51 9.92 -7.08
CA SER A 52 -4.33 9.56 -8.49
C SER A 52 -5.39 10.31 -9.33
N LEU A 53 -5.75 9.79 -10.50
CA LEU A 53 -6.76 10.38 -11.40
C LEU A 53 -8.12 10.59 -10.72
N GLY A 54 -8.50 9.72 -9.77
CA GLY A 54 -9.73 9.86 -8.98
C GLY A 54 -9.83 11.18 -8.24
N THR A 55 -8.70 11.71 -7.72
CA THR A 55 -8.59 13.02 -7.07
C THR A 55 -9.06 14.17 -7.99
N PHE A 56 -8.85 14.06 -9.30
CA PHE A 56 -9.14 15.13 -10.26
C PHE A 56 -10.48 14.92 -10.97
N SER A 57 -10.95 13.68 -11.09
CA SER A 57 -12.23 13.32 -11.74
C SER A 57 -13.43 13.33 -10.80
N ASN A 58 -13.24 13.34 -9.47
CA ASN A 58 -14.26 13.07 -8.46
C ASN A 58 -14.91 11.68 -8.63
N GLN A 59 -14.16 10.71 -9.16
CA GLN A 59 -14.62 9.34 -9.38
C GLN A 59 -13.75 8.37 -8.61
N GLU A 60 -14.37 7.37 -8.00
CA GLU A 60 -13.65 6.27 -7.34
C GLU A 60 -12.98 5.37 -8.37
N TRP A 61 -13.65 5.10 -9.48
CA TRP A 61 -13.18 4.28 -10.57
C TRP A 61 -13.12 5.10 -11.86
N THR A 62 -11.91 5.46 -12.25
CA THR A 62 -11.67 6.25 -13.45
C THR A 62 -11.54 5.34 -14.65
N LYS A 63 -12.28 5.61 -15.73
CA LYS A 63 -12.21 4.88 -17.01
C LYS A 63 -12.12 5.86 -18.17
N GLY A 64 -11.37 5.47 -19.22
CA GLY A 64 -11.30 6.23 -20.48
C GLY A 64 -10.44 7.49 -20.45
N ILE A 65 -9.77 7.79 -19.34
CA ILE A 65 -8.77 8.86 -19.25
C ILE A 65 -7.42 8.26 -19.62
N THR A 66 -6.82 8.72 -20.71
CA THR A 66 -5.54 8.21 -21.23
C THR A 66 -4.44 9.27 -21.28
N ASP A 67 -4.79 10.54 -21.08
CA ASP A 67 -3.84 11.65 -21.08
C ASP A 67 -3.25 11.83 -19.67
N PRO A 68 -1.94 11.64 -19.46
CA PRO A 68 -1.29 11.87 -18.19
C PRO A 68 -1.44 13.32 -17.67
N ALA A 69 -1.72 14.28 -18.56
CA ALA A 69 -1.96 15.67 -18.16
C ALA A 69 -3.21 15.85 -17.29
N TYR A 70 -4.10 14.87 -17.25
CA TYR A 70 -5.26 14.89 -16.36
C TYR A 70 -4.86 14.82 -14.87
N PHE A 71 -3.74 14.15 -14.55
CA PHE A 71 -3.13 14.21 -13.22
C PHE A 71 -2.35 15.51 -13.08
N ASN A 72 -3.00 16.53 -12.55
CA ASN A 72 -2.49 17.89 -12.53
C ASN A 72 -2.52 18.54 -11.13
N PRO A 73 -1.84 17.97 -10.12
CA PRO A 73 -1.67 18.63 -8.84
C PRO A 73 -0.77 19.86 -8.98
N THR A 74 -1.07 20.94 -8.27
CA THR A 74 -0.23 22.14 -8.26
C THR A 74 1.15 21.86 -7.65
N ARG A 75 1.21 20.91 -6.72
CA ARG A 75 2.41 20.39 -6.07
C ARG A 75 2.12 19.04 -5.43
N ILE A 76 3.12 18.41 -4.85
CA ILE A 76 2.97 17.33 -3.87
C ILE A 76 3.78 17.69 -2.62
N ASN A 77 3.23 17.37 -1.45
CA ASN A 77 3.88 17.64 -0.16
C ASN A 77 3.94 16.35 0.67
N THR A 78 4.81 15.43 0.26
CA THR A 78 4.98 14.14 0.94
C THR A 78 5.52 14.28 2.36
N ASP A 79 6.25 15.37 2.64
CA ASP A 79 6.67 15.70 4.01
C ASP A 79 5.46 15.99 4.90
N GLN A 80 4.47 16.76 4.41
CA GLN A 80 3.23 17.01 5.16
C GLN A 80 2.44 15.71 5.39
N TRP A 81 2.40 14.78 4.43
CA TRP A 81 1.75 13.50 4.62
C TRP A 81 2.38 12.70 5.77
N CYS A 82 3.72 12.60 5.75
CA CYS A 82 4.47 11.90 6.80
C CYS A 82 4.40 12.62 8.16
N GLU A 83 4.45 13.95 8.18
CA GLU A 83 4.31 14.74 9.40
C GLU A 83 2.93 14.53 10.04
N VAL A 84 1.86 14.59 9.26
CA VAL A 84 0.48 14.33 9.71
C VAL A 84 0.35 12.92 10.27
N ALA A 85 0.85 11.91 9.55
CA ALA A 85 0.85 10.52 9.99
C ALA A 85 1.60 10.36 11.32
N LYS A 86 2.82 10.88 11.43
CA LYS A 86 3.65 10.80 12.64
C LYS A 86 2.98 11.49 13.83
N ASN A 87 2.40 12.66 13.63
CA ASN A 87 1.71 13.41 14.69
C ASN A 87 0.45 12.69 15.18
N ALA A 88 -0.19 11.91 14.31
CA ALA A 88 -1.30 11.04 14.66
C ALA A 88 -0.86 9.74 15.37
N GLY A 89 0.43 9.41 15.38
CA GLY A 89 0.97 8.16 15.92
C GLY A 89 0.85 6.98 14.96
N MET A 90 0.70 7.25 13.64
CA MET A 90 0.73 6.25 12.59
C MET A 90 2.18 5.84 12.30
N GLY A 91 2.42 4.56 12.08
CA GLY A 91 3.75 4.01 11.84
C GLY A 91 4.00 3.60 10.39
N TYR A 92 3.00 3.66 9.52
CA TYR A 92 3.14 3.34 8.09
C TYR A 92 2.23 4.19 7.21
N ILE A 93 2.60 4.29 5.94
CA ILE A 93 1.77 4.87 4.88
C ILE A 93 1.68 3.86 3.73
N ILE A 94 0.47 3.53 3.30
CA ILE A 94 0.20 2.80 2.05
C ILE A 94 -0.13 3.86 0.99
N LEU A 95 0.64 3.92 -0.10
CA LEU A 95 0.32 4.77 -1.24
C LEU A 95 -0.24 3.93 -2.37
N VAL A 96 -1.34 4.35 -2.96
CA VAL A 96 -1.84 3.79 -4.22
C VAL A 96 -0.85 4.11 -5.33
N ALA A 97 0.05 3.15 -5.65
CA ALA A 97 1.05 3.32 -6.70
C ALA A 97 0.41 3.29 -8.10
N LYS A 98 -0.53 2.37 -8.32
CA LYS A 98 -1.36 2.27 -9.51
C LYS A 98 -2.75 1.78 -9.12
N HIS A 99 -3.80 2.54 -9.47
CA HIS A 99 -5.19 2.11 -9.34
C HIS A 99 -5.67 1.35 -10.58
N HIS A 100 -6.94 0.97 -10.64
CA HIS A 100 -7.53 0.18 -11.74
C HIS A 100 -7.48 0.87 -13.11
N ASP A 101 -7.29 2.18 -13.15
CA ASP A 101 -7.15 2.97 -14.38
C ASP A 101 -5.80 2.78 -15.09
N GLY A 102 -4.82 2.17 -14.42
CA GLY A 102 -3.50 1.93 -14.98
C GLY A 102 -2.53 3.10 -14.88
N PHE A 103 -2.93 4.24 -14.29
CA PHE A 103 -2.04 5.38 -14.14
C PHE A 103 -0.98 5.11 -13.06
N CYS A 104 0.30 5.23 -13.46
CA CYS A 104 1.44 4.91 -12.60
C CYS A 104 1.98 6.17 -11.89
N LEU A 105 2.07 6.14 -10.56
CA LEU A 105 2.62 7.27 -9.78
C LEU A 105 4.16 7.31 -9.76
N TRP A 106 4.85 6.36 -10.41
CA TRP A 106 6.31 6.29 -10.51
C TRP A 106 6.80 6.39 -11.94
N ASP A 107 8.12 6.55 -12.13
CA ASP A 107 8.76 6.61 -13.44
C ASP A 107 8.92 5.22 -14.07
N THR A 108 7.80 4.51 -14.25
CA THR A 108 7.81 3.20 -14.92
C THR A 108 8.36 3.29 -16.33
N LYS A 109 9.01 2.23 -16.78
CA LYS A 109 9.47 2.08 -18.18
C LYS A 109 8.48 1.32 -19.06
N THR A 110 7.31 0.96 -18.51
CA THR A 110 6.34 0.10 -19.19
C THR A 110 5.25 0.86 -19.94
N THR A 111 5.00 2.12 -19.56
CA THR A 111 3.97 2.98 -20.16
C THR A 111 4.32 4.45 -20.06
N GLU A 112 3.78 5.26 -20.98
CA GLU A 112 3.83 6.72 -20.90
C GLU A 112 2.72 7.31 -19.99
N PHE A 113 1.76 6.49 -19.55
CA PHE A 113 0.65 6.89 -18.69
C PHE A 113 1.09 6.90 -17.21
N LYS A 114 1.86 7.92 -16.86
CA LYS A 114 2.56 8.04 -15.59
C LYS A 114 2.75 9.47 -15.10
N ALA A 115 2.97 9.64 -13.80
CA ALA A 115 3.08 10.93 -13.13
C ALA A 115 4.29 11.78 -13.63
N THR A 116 5.40 11.14 -14.02
CA THR A 116 6.55 11.85 -14.58
C THR A 116 6.27 12.47 -15.96
N ASN A 117 5.23 12.02 -16.66
CA ASN A 117 4.75 12.62 -17.93
C ASN A 117 3.59 13.59 -17.73
N SER A 118 3.03 13.68 -16.53
CA SER A 118 2.02 14.67 -16.17
C SER A 118 2.65 16.08 -16.01
N PRO A 119 1.85 17.15 -15.85
CA PRO A 119 2.36 18.47 -15.50
C PRO A 119 3.22 18.51 -14.23
N LEU A 120 2.99 17.59 -13.30
CA LEU A 120 3.78 17.45 -12.07
C LEU A 120 5.25 17.11 -12.31
N LYS A 121 5.56 16.31 -13.33
CA LYS A 121 6.94 15.87 -13.70
C LYS A 121 7.72 15.23 -12.57
N LYS A 122 7.06 14.52 -11.65
CA LYS A 122 7.72 13.89 -10.49
C LYS A 122 7.34 12.43 -10.35
N ASP A 123 8.27 11.65 -9.83
CA ASP A 123 8.03 10.32 -9.29
C ASP A 123 7.51 10.46 -7.87
N VAL A 124 6.21 10.23 -7.67
CA VAL A 124 5.53 10.44 -6.38
C VAL A 124 6.00 9.43 -5.33
N ILE A 125 6.30 8.20 -5.77
CA ILE A 125 6.78 7.15 -4.85
C ILE A 125 8.19 7.49 -4.37
N ALA A 126 9.07 7.94 -5.25
CA ALA A 126 10.42 8.37 -4.88
C ALA A 126 10.41 9.55 -3.89
N GLU A 127 9.51 10.52 -4.08
CA GLU A 127 9.36 11.63 -3.15
C GLU A 127 8.81 11.15 -1.79
N LEU A 128 7.81 10.27 -1.78
CA LEU A 128 7.27 9.72 -0.54
C LEU A 128 8.30 8.84 0.20
N HIS A 129 9.08 8.03 -0.50
CA HIS A 129 10.15 7.22 0.11
C HIS A 129 11.12 8.09 0.91
N LYS A 130 11.62 9.18 0.33
CA LYS A 130 12.49 10.15 1.03
C LYS A 130 11.85 10.72 2.29
N SER A 131 10.56 11.06 2.21
CA SER A 131 9.83 11.57 3.37
C SER A 131 9.61 10.48 4.42
N CYS A 132 9.29 9.25 4.03
CA CYS A 132 9.16 8.12 4.94
C CYS A 132 10.45 7.88 5.73
N ASP A 133 11.61 7.87 5.06
CA ASP A 133 12.91 7.75 5.71
C ASP A 133 13.17 8.89 6.71
N LYS A 134 12.91 10.13 6.29
CA LYS A 134 13.09 11.33 7.12
C LYS A 134 12.25 11.29 8.40
N TYR A 135 11.02 10.82 8.31
CA TYR A 135 10.06 10.82 9.43
C TYR A 135 10.03 9.50 10.21
N GLY A 136 10.72 8.45 9.75
CA GLY A 136 10.70 7.12 10.35
C GLY A 136 9.35 6.43 10.22
N ILE A 137 8.69 6.59 9.06
CA ILE A 137 7.42 5.97 8.68
C ILE A 137 7.72 4.82 7.72
N LYS A 138 7.06 3.67 7.90
CA LYS A 138 7.22 2.54 6.98
C LYS A 138 6.51 2.83 5.65
N LEU A 139 7.23 2.63 4.53
CA LEU A 139 6.63 2.71 3.20
C LEU A 139 5.91 1.39 2.88
N CYS A 140 4.66 1.53 2.46
CA CYS A 140 3.84 0.45 1.93
C CYS A 140 3.22 0.91 0.61
N LEU A 141 2.96 -0.02 -0.31
CA LEU A 141 2.41 0.30 -1.62
C LEU A 141 1.17 -0.53 -1.91
N TYR A 142 0.19 0.10 -2.54
CA TYR A 142 -0.93 -0.58 -3.17
C TYR A 142 -0.67 -0.68 -4.68
N PHE A 143 -0.99 -1.82 -5.26
CA PHE A 143 -0.88 -2.07 -6.69
C PHE A 143 -2.11 -2.83 -7.19
N SER A 144 -2.89 -2.20 -8.08
CA SER A 144 -3.94 -2.90 -8.79
C SER A 144 -3.35 -3.73 -9.94
N GLU A 145 -3.74 -4.99 -10.02
CA GLU A 145 -3.42 -5.82 -11.18
C GLU A 145 -4.31 -5.50 -12.40
N ALA A 146 -5.46 -4.83 -12.19
CA ALA A 146 -6.29 -4.34 -13.29
C ALA A 146 -5.66 -3.13 -13.99
N ASP A 147 -6.07 -2.92 -15.24
CA ASP A 147 -5.66 -1.80 -16.09
C ASP A 147 -6.82 -1.47 -17.07
N TRP A 148 -7.87 -0.85 -16.52
CA TRP A 148 -9.16 -0.70 -17.22
C TRP A 148 -9.20 0.38 -18.30
N THR A 149 -8.17 1.19 -18.39
CA THR A 149 -8.09 2.26 -19.40
C THR A 149 -7.57 1.73 -20.73
N TRP A 150 -6.72 0.72 -20.71
CA TRP A 150 -6.12 0.14 -21.89
C TRP A 150 -6.91 -1.08 -22.38
N PRO A 151 -7.10 -1.24 -23.71
CA PRO A 151 -7.85 -2.37 -24.25
C PRO A 151 -7.20 -3.74 -24.00
N ASN A 152 -5.92 -3.76 -23.61
CA ASN A 152 -5.14 -4.97 -23.34
C ASN A 152 -4.66 -5.00 -21.88
N PHE A 153 -5.56 -4.80 -20.91
CA PHE A 153 -5.23 -4.96 -19.49
C PHE A 153 -4.74 -6.37 -19.14
N GLU A 154 -4.93 -7.35 -20.03
CA GLU A 154 -4.30 -8.66 -19.99
C GLU A 154 -2.85 -8.61 -20.51
N ASN A 155 -1.98 -7.92 -19.76
CA ASN A 155 -0.55 -7.88 -20.10
C ASN A 155 0.31 -8.33 -18.93
N PRO A 156 0.50 -9.65 -18.74
CA PRO A 156 1.28 -10.17 -17.63
C PRO A 156 2.75 -9.71 -17.67
N ASP A 157 3.33 -9.50 -18.84
CA ASP A 157 4.71 -9.01 -18.97
C ASP A 157 4.87 -7.57 -18.46
N MET A 158 3.91 -6.70 -18.75
CA MET A 158 3.89 -5.34 -18.22
C MET A 158 3.73 -5.37 -16.70
N LYS A 159 2.78 -6.12 -16.17
CA LYS A 159 2.54 -6.26 -14.73
C LYS A 159 3.77 -6.79 -14.00
N ARG A 160 4.44 -7.81 -14.57
CA ARG A 160 5.70 -8.36 -14.04
C ARG A 160 6.78 -7.30 -13.93
N LYS A 161 6.97 -6.48 -14.98
CA LYS A 161 7.95 -5.40 -14.99
C LYS A 161 7.58 -4.32 -13.97
N GLN A 162 6.33 -3.88 -13.95
CA GLN A 162 5.82 -2.86 -13.02
C GLN A 162 6.02 -3.30 -11.56
N LEU A 163 5.62 -4.52 -11.21
CA LEU A 163 5.80 -5.04 -9.87
C LEU A 163 7.28 -5.14 -9.50
N THR A 164 8.13 -5.62 -10.45
CA THR A 164 9.58 -5.67 -10.25
C THR A 164 10.16 -4.28 -9.97
N GLU A 165 9.78 -3.26 -10.76
CA GLU A 165 10.22 -1.87 -10.55
C GLU A 165 9.84 -1.38 -9.15
N LEU A 166 8.59 -1.62 -8.71
CA LEU A 166 8.10 -1.17 -7.42
C LEU A 166 8.89 -1.79 -6.26
N VAL A 167 9.15 -3.10 -6.31
CA VAL A 167 9.81 -3.79 -5.19
C VAL A 167 11.33 -3.69 -5.20
N SER A 168 11.95 -3.18 -6.29
CA SER A 168 13.41 -3.07 -6.40
C SER A 168 13.97 -1.65 -6.31
N ASN A 169 13.14 -0.59 -6.52
CA ASN A 169 13.67 0.76 -6.73
C ASN A 169 13.46 1.74 -5.57
N TYR A 170 12.67 1.37 -4.55
CA TYR A 170 12.21 2.31 -3.51
C TYR A 170 12.59 1.88 -2.09
N GLY A 171 13.74 1.23 -1.93
CA GLY A 171 14.24 0.80 -0.62
C GLY A 171 13.39 -0.29 0.02
N GLU A 172 13.27 -0.26 1.35
CA GLU A 172 12.47 -1.24 2.08
C GLU A 172 10.98 -0.95 1.96
N ILE A 173 10.22 -1.95 1.51
CA ILE A 173 8.76 -1.92 1.45
C ILE A 173 8.20 -2.90 2.48
N SER A 174 7.45 -2.38 3.44
CA SER A 174 6.95 -3.19 4.55
C SER A 174 5.69 -3.98 4.21
N LEU A 175 4.89 -3.51 3.24
CA LEU A 175 3.66 -4.14 2.79
C LEU A 175 3.39 -3.81 1.32
N ILE A 176 3.00 -4.82 0.54
CA ILE A 176 2.37 -4.69 -0.78
C ILE A 176 0.91 -5.13 -0.65
N TRP A 177 0.02 -4.22 -0.95
CA TRP A 177 -1.42 -4.44 -1.00
C TRP A 177 -1.85 -4.60 -2.46
N LEU A 178 -2.11 -5.85 -2.88
CA LEU A 178 -2.54 -6.19 -4.23
C LEU A 178 -4.06 -6.10 -4.32
N ASP A 179 -4.57 -5.50 -5.37
CA ASP A 179 -6.00 -5.45 -5.61
C ASP A 179 -6.37 -6.11 -6.92
N VAL A 180 -7.54 -6.74 -6.93
CA VAL A 180 -8.10 -7.51 -8.05
C VAL A 180 -7.09 -8.50 -8.66
N ALA A 181 -6.35 -9.15 -7.78
CA ALA A 181 -5.28 -10.06 -8.15
C ALA A 181 -5.79 -11.23 -8.97
N GLN A 182 -5.13 -11.48 -10.10
CA GLN A 182 -5.47 -12.51 -11.09
C GLN A 182 -6.83 -12.33 -11.80
N TRP A 183 -7.38 -11.12 -11.76
CA TRP A 183 -8.43 -10.79 -12.72
C TRP A 183 -7.81 -10.51 -14.09
N ASP A 184 -8.48 -10.94 -15.16
CA ASP A 184 -8.18 -10.55 -16.54
C ASP A 184 -6.69 -10.70 -16.93
N GLY A 185 -6.16 -11.93 -16.85
CA GLY A 185 -4.78 -12.22 -17.25
C GLY A 185 -3.71 -11.64 -16.32
N GLY A 186 -4.01 -11.49 -15.04
CA GLY A 186 -3.04 -11.17 -13.99
C GLY A 186 -1.90 -12.19 -13.92
N LEU A 187 -0.84 -11.87 -13.19
CA LEU A 187 0.25 -12.80 -12.95
C LEU A 187 -0.23 -14.01 -12.15
N ASP A 188 0.37 -15.17 -12.39
CA ASP A 188 0.20 -16.29 -11.47
C ASP A 188 0.59 -15.88 -10.05
N HIS A 189 -0.23 -16.25 -9.07
CA HIS A 189 -0.04 -15.85 -7.67
C HIS A 189 1.32 -16.27 -7.09
N ARG A 190 1.88 -17.42 -7.54
CA ARG A 190 3.20 -17.89 -7.13
C ARG A 190 4.30 -17.03 -7.74
N GLU A 191 4.11 -16.61 -8.99
CA GLU A 191 5.04 -15.70 -9.66
C GLU A 191 5.02 -14.32 -9.00
N THR A 192 3.84 -13.78 -8.69
CA THR A 192 3.69 -12.51 -7.97
C THR A 192 4.42 -12.56 -6.62
N GLU A 193 4.18 -13.60 -5.83
CA GLU A 193 4.87 -13.78 -4.55
C GLU A 193 6.38 -13.93 -4.73
N ALA A 194 6.83 -14.73 -5.69
CA ALA A 194 8.26 -14.95 -5.95
C ALA A 194 8.99 -13.66 -6.33
N ILE A 195 8.36 -12.78 -7.14
CA ILE A 195 8.93 -11.48 -7.48
C ILE A 195 9.09 -10.63 -6.23
N ILE A 196 8.04 -10.51 -5.41
CA ILE A 196 8.09 -9.68 -4.21
C ILE A 196 9.14 -10.22 -3.22
N ARG A 197 9.11 -11.53 -2.93
CA ARG A 197 10.04 -12.15 -1.97
C ARG A 197 11.51 -12.06 -2.40
N LYS A 198 11.77 -12.06 -3.70
CA LYS A 198 13.14 -11.92 -4.24
C LYS A 198 13.79 -10.59 -3.82
N TYR A 199 13.05 -9.50 -3.83
CA TYR A 199 13.57 -8.16 -3.55
C TYR A 199 13.21 -7.67 -2.15
N GLN A 200 12.08 -8.14 -1.62
CA GLN A 200 11.50 -7.70 -0.34
C GLN A 200 11.10 -8.94 0.50
N PRO A 201 12.07 -9.70 1.03
CA PRO A 201 11.79 -10.96 1.75
C PRO A 201 10.95 -10.77 3.01
N ASN A 202 10.98 -9.57 3.62
CA ASN A 202 10.27 -9.22 4.85
C ASN A 202 8.94 -8.50 4.62
N CYS A 203 8.63 -8.13 3.38
CA CYS A 203 7.39 -7.45 3.01
C CYS A 203 6.17 -8.34 3.32
N PHE A 204 5.13 -7.76 3.91
CA PHE A 204 3.81 -8.40 3.94
C PHE A 204 3.13 -8.28 2.58
N ILE A 205 2.45 -9.33 2.16
CA ILE A 205 1.72 -9.37 0.89
C ILE A 205 0.26 -9.66 1.22
N GLY A 206 -0.61 -8.71 0.89
CA GLY A 206 -2.06 -8.85 1.04
C GLY A 206 -2.77 -8.79 -0.30
N VAL A 207 -3.90 -9.46 -0.41
CA VAL A 207 -4.76 -9.40 -1.60
C VAL A 207 -6.16 -8.99 -1.19
N ASN A 208 -6.71 -8.05 -1.95
CA ASN A 208 -8.11 -7.66 -1.93
C ASN A 208 -8.78 -8.05 -3.26
N HIS A 209 -9.99 -8.58 -3.22
CA HIS A 209 -10.75 -8.97 -4.41
C HIS A 209 -9.98 -9.85 -5.39
N GLY A 210 -9.48 -11.00 -4.93
CA GLY A 210 -8.75 -11.89 -5.82
C GLY A 210 -8.32 -13.20 -5.17
N ARG A 211 -7.39 -13.89 -5.84
CA ARG A 211 -6.83 -15.12 -5.30
C ARG A 211 -5.91 -14.80 -4.11
N PRO A 212 -6.12 -15.40 -2.95
CA PRO A 212 -5.25 -15.22 -1.79
C PRO A 212 -3.79 -15.58 -2.12
N VAL A 213 -2.88 -14.72 -1.72
CA VAL A 213 -1.43 -14.92 -1.80
C VAL A 213 -0.73 -14.18 -0.65
N GLY A 214 0.45 -14.63 -0.27
CA GLY A 214 1.25 -13.96 0.77
C GLY A 214 0.81 -14.29 2.18
N ASP A 215 0.84 -13.32 3.07
CA ASP A 215 0.76 -13.52 4.52
C ASP A 215 -0.07 -12.46 5.27
N LEU A 216 -0.76 -11.57 4.54
CA LEU A 216 -1.67 -10.58 5.10
C LEU A 216 -3.10 -10.80 4.58
N GLN A 217 -4.05 -10.94 5.51
CA GLN A 217 -5.47 -10.91 5.19
C GLN A 217 -5.96 -9.45 5.11
N SER A 218 -6.15 -8.93 3.91
CA SER A 218 -6.76 -7.61 3.70
C SER A 218 -8.27 -7.67 3.92
N ARG A 219 -8.82 -6.68 4.63
CA ARG A 219 -10.26 -6.57 4.93
C ARG A 219 -10.71 -5.16 4.61
N GLU A 220 -11.01 -4.92 3.36
CA GLU A 220 -11.58 -3.65 2.91
C GLU A 220 -12.94 -3.42 3.57
N MET A 221 -13.11 -2.24 4.19
CA MET A 221 -14.30 -1.86 4.95
C MET A 221 -14.71 -2.85 6.05
N GLY A 222 -13.83 -3.81 6.38
CA GLY A 222 -14.06 -4.84 7.38
C GLY A 222 -13.76 -4.37 8.80
N ALA A 223 -14.45 -4.94 9.79
CA ALA A 223 -14.18 -4.69 11.20
C ALA A 223 -12.81 -5.29 11.61
N PRO A 224 -12.08 -4.66 12.56
CA PRO A 224 -10.81 -5.17 13.05
C PRO A 224 -11.01 -6.31 14.07
N VAL A 225 -11.69 -7.38 13.64
CA VAL A 225 -11.88 -8.60 14.44
C VAL A 225 -10.60 -9.44 14.44
N PRO A 226 -10.35 -10.24 15.47
CA PRO A 226 -9.19 -11.14 15.50
C PRO A 226 -9.15 -12.02 14.24
N MET A 227 -7.94 -12.34 13.81
CA MET A 227 -7.76 -13.32 12.75
C MET A 227 -8.05 -14.70 13.33
N GLU A 228 -9.13 -15.32 12.89
CA GLU A 228 -9.43 -16.71 13.23
C GLU A 228 -8.51 -17.62 12.43
N LYS A 229 -7.69 -18.41 13.12
CA LYS A 229 -6.99 -19.53 12.50
C LYS A 229 -7.99 -20.67 12.35
N VAL A 230 -8.74 -20.67 11.29
CA VAL A 230 -9.63 -21.79 10.97
C VAL A 230 -8.76 -22.92 10.41
N ILE A 231 -8.68 -24.04 11.10
CA ILE A 231 -8.08 -25.26 10.58
C ILE A 231 -9.11 -25.90 9.65
N VAL A 232 -9.18 -25.41 8.43
CA VAL A 232 -10.03 -25.97 7.38
C VAL A 232 -9.12 -26.51 6.28
N GLU A 233 -9.48 -27.65 5.70
CA GLU A 233 -8.77 -28.20 4.55
C GLU A 233 -8.65 -27.16 3.44
N PRO A 234 -7.45 -26.91 2.88
CA PRO A 234 -7.28 -25.99 1.79
C PRO A 234 -8.17 -26.35 0.59
N LEU A 235 -8.76 -25.36 -0.04
CA LEU A 235 -9.54 -25.55 -1.26
C LEU A 235 -8.64 -26.06 -2.40
N THR A 236 -9.21 -26.90 -3.27
CA THR A 236 -8.52 -27.30 -4.50
C THR A 236 -8.38 -26.11 -5.45
N ALA A 237 -7.37 -26.13 -6.32
CA ALA A 237 -7.12 -25.05 -7.28
C ALA A 237 -8.36 -24.71 -8.12
N ASN A 238 -9.08 -25.71 -8.62
CA ASN A 238 -10.30 -25.51 -9.43
C ASN A 238 -11.43 -24.82 -8.66
N VAL A 239 -11.58 -25.13 -7.36
CA VAL A 239 -12.57 -24.48 -6.50
C VAL A 239 -12.17 -23.01 -6.28
N VAL A 240 -10.88 -22.75 -5.99
CA VAL A 240 -10.37 -21.38 -5.84
C VAL A 240 -10.58 -20.58 -7.11
N ASP A 241 -10.26 -21.14 -8.30
CA ASP A 241 -10.47 -20.47 -9.59
C ASP A 241 -11.94 -20.09 -9.81
N SER A 242 -12.85 -21.01 -9.49
CA SER A 242 -14.29 -20.76 -9.59
C SER A 242 -14.77 -19.66 -8.64
N LEU A 243 -14.27 -19.65 -7.41
CA LEU A 243 -14.61 -18.63 -6.42
C LEU A 243 -14.04 -17.25 -6.82
N VAL A 244 -12.82 -17.19 -7.33
CA VAL A 244 -12.20 -15.94 -7.83
C VAL A 244 -13.02 -15.36 -8.98
N ALA A 245 -13.43 -16.19 -9.95
CA ALA A 245 -14.29 -15.76 -11.06
C ALA A 245 -15.64 -15.24 -10.58
N LEU A 246 -16.23 -15.90 -9.56
CA LEU A 246 -17.51 -15.48 -8.99
C LEU A 246 -17.35 -14.17 -8.16
N ASN A 247 -16.27 -14.03 -7.41
CA ASN A 247 -15.94 -12.79 -6.70
C ASN A 247 -15.83 -11.61 -7.68
N LYS A 248 -15.04 -11.77 -8.76
CA LYS A 248 -14.93 -10.77 -9.82
C LYS A 248 -16.30 -10.33 -10.33
N LYS A 249 -17.18 -11.30 -10.64
CA LYS A 249 -18.52 -10.99 -11.13
C LYS A 249 -19.29 -10.12 -10.13
N PHE A 250 -19.32 -10.49 -8.85
CA PHE A 250 -20.07 -9.75 -7.84
C PHE A 250 -19.50 -8.36 -7.57
N VAL A 251 -18.18 -8.20 -7.57
CA VAL A 251 -17.53 -6.88 -7.42
C VAL A 251 -17.89 -5.97 -8.59
N LEU A 252 -17.82 -6.47 -9.84
CA LEU A 252 -18.17 -5.69 -11.02
C LEU A 252 -19.67 -5.34 -11.09
N ASP A 253 -20.54 -6.21 -10.56
CA ASP A 253 -21.97 -5.98 -10.43
C ASP A 253 -22.33 -5.09 -9.20
N LEU A 254 -21.32 -4.60 -8.45
CA LEU A 254 -21.51 -3.83 -7.20
C LEU A 254 -22.31 -4.58 -6.13
N ASN A 255 -22.31 -5.91 -6.18
CA ASN A 255 -22.98 -6.77 -5.20
C ASN A 255 -22.02 -7.15 -4.06
N TRP A 256 -21.70 -6.17 -3.24
CA TRP A 256 -20.71 -6.27 -2.17
C TRP A 256 -21.04 -7.35 -1.13
N ASN A 257 -22.31 -7.60 -0.86
CA ASN A 257 -22.72 -8.64 0.10
C ASN A 257 -22.35 -10.05 -0.38
N GLU A 258 -22.55 -10.34 -1.66
CA GLU A 258 -22.16 -11.63 -2.22
C GLU A 258 -20.65 -11.72 -2.44
N ALA A 259 -20.00 -10.65 -2.87
CA ALA A 259 -18.54 -10.59 -2.97
C ALA A 259 -17.89 -10.92 -1.62
N ALA A 260 -18.33 -10.31 -0.52
CA ALA A 260 -17.80 -10.56 0.82
C ALA A 260 -17.99 -12.01 1.29
N LYS A 261 -19.09 -12.68 0.92
CA LYS A 261 -19.29 -14.10 1.23
C LYS A 261 -18.28 -14.99 0.52
N ILE A 262 -17.99 -14.70 -0.74
CA ILE A 262 -16.99 -15.43 -1.52
C ILE A 262 -15.58 -15.19 -0.97
N GLU A 263 -15.26 -13.96 -0.64
CA GLU A 263 -13.98 -13.60 -0.02
C GLU A 263 -13.78 -14.34 1.29
N LYS A 264 -14.81 -14.36 2.14
CA LYS A 264 -14.76 -15.13 3.37
C LYS A 264 -14.43 -16.60 3.13
N GLN A 265 -15.04 -17.25 2.13
CA GLN A 265 -14.71 -18.62 1.77
C GLN A 265 -13.25 -18.76 1.34
N LEU A 266 -12.74 -17.85 0.49
CA LEU A 266 -11.35 -17.87 0.05
C LEU A 266 -10.39 -17.68 1.23
N TYR A 267 -10.69 -16.75 2.13
CA TYR A 267 -9.81 -16.41 3.26
C TYR A 267 -9.82 -17.46 4.36
N ASP A 268 -10.99 -18.03 4.68
CA ASP A 268 -11.11 -19.07 5.73
C ASP A 268 -10.33 -20.34 5.37
N HIS A 269 -10.12 -20.61 4.08
CA HIS A 269 -9.41 -21.78 3.58
C HIS A 269 -7.95 -21.52 3.15
N TYR A 270 -7.43 -20.30 3.40
CA TYR A 270 -6.06 -19.97 3.08
C TYR A 270 -5.15 -20.01 4.33
N PRO A 271 -4.21 -20.96 4.41
CA PRO A 271 -3.52 -21.26 5.66
C PRO A 271 -2.35 -20.33 5.99
N ASN A 272 -1.89 -19.47 5.04
CA ASN A 272 -0.62 -18.78 5.16
C ASN A 272 -0.72 -17.39 5.79
N TYR A 273 -1.91 -16.91 6.18
CA TYR A 273 -2.05 -15.62 6.82
C TYR A 273 -1.39 -15.60 8.21
N LEU A 274 -0.53 -14.61 8.39
CA LEU A 274 0.17 -14.32 9.66
C LEU A 274 -0.45 -13.11 10.37
N LEU A 275 -1.07 -12.22 9.62
CA LEU A 275 -1.58 -10.93 10.10
C LEU A 275 -2.84 -10.56 9.32
N ALA A 276 -3.75 -9.81 9.95
CA ALA A 276 -4.90 -9.21 9.29
C ALA A 276 -4.81 -7.70 9.31
N GLU A 277 -5.47 -7.06 8.36
CA GLU A 277 -5.64 -5.62 8.26
C GLU A 277 -7.11 -5.26 8.09
N SER A 278 -7.53 -4.18 8.72
CA SER A 278 -8.83 -3.53 8.53
C SER A 278 -8.60 -2.16 7.92
N ALA A 279 -9.12 -1.92 6.73
CA ALA A 279 -9.02 -0.63 6.03
C ALA A 279 -10.40 0.02 5.95
N ILE A 280 -10.52 1.28 6.38
CA ILE A 280 -11.76 2.07 6.26
C ILE A 280 -11.49 3.47 5.70
N CYS A 281 -12.52 4.11 5.13
CA CYS A 281 -12.42 5.47 4.62
C CYS A 281 -12.65 6.53 5.71
N MET A 282 -11.80 7.55 5.73
CA MET A 282 -11.97 8.78 6.50
C MET A 282 -13.20 9.57 6.03
N ASN A 283 -13.42 9.62 4.72
CA ASN A 283 -14.47 10.42 4.10
C ASN A 283 -15.68 9.53 3.79
N GLN A 284 -16.79 9.82 4.48
CA GLN A 284 -18.04 9.10 4.32
C GLN A 284 -19.21 10.10 4.27
N GLN A 285 -20.20 9.85 3.40
CA GLN A 285 -21.40 10.65 3.33
C GLN A 285 -22.60 9.81 2.87
N ASN A 286 -23.70 9.86 3.61
CA ASN A 286 -24.97 9.20 3.23
C ASN A 286 -24.80 7.69 2.91
N GLY A 287 -23.95 6.98 3.69
CA GLY A 287 -23.68 5.57 3.49
C GLY A 287 -22.75 5.25 2.31
N LYS A 288 -22.18 6.26 1.66
CA LYS A 288 -21.15 6.11 0.63
C LYS A 288 -19.77 6.38 1.20
N TRP A 289 -18.78 5.68 0.68
CA TRP A 289 -17.36 5.78 1.01
C TRP A 289 -16.64 6.51 -0.12
N TYR A 290 -15.65 7.34 0.25
CA TYR A 290 -14.84 8.08 -0.71
C TYR A 290 -13.37 7.83 -0.37
N TRP A 291 -12.72 7.02 -1.21
CA TRP A 291 -11.31 6.71 -1.08
C TRP A 291 -10.45 7.87 -1.54
N PHE A 292 -10.81 8.44 -2.69
CA PHE A 292 -10.15 9.62 -3.23
C PHE A 292 -10.73 10.92 -2.65
N PHE A 293 -9.97 12.00 -2.82
CA PHE A 293 -10.51 13.33 -2.60
C PHE A 293 -11.71 13.56 -3.54
N ASN A 294 -12.76 14.14 -2.99
CA ASN A 294 -13.94 14.53 -3.75
C ASN A 294 -14.38 15.94 -3.34
N THR A 295 -14.64 16.81 -4.31
CA THR A 295 -14.97 18.22 -4.06
C THR A 295 -16.30 18.40 -3.33
N GLU A 296 -17.25 17.47 -3.49
CA GLU A 296 -18.58 17.55 -2.85
C GLU A 296 -18.50 17.16 -1.37
N THR A 297 -17.50 16.34 -1.00
CA THR A 297 -17.35 15.82 0.36
C THR A 297 -16.03 16.25 1.02
N LYS A 298 -15.37 17.28 0.47
CA LYS A 298 -14.05 17.76 0.91
C LYS A 298 -13.96 18.12 2.37
N ASP A 299 -15.06 18.56 2.97
CA ASP A 299 -15.13 19.00 4.38
C ASP A 299 -15.63 17.88 5.32
N ASN A 300 -15.85 16.67 4.78
CA ASN A 300 -16.32 15.54 5.56
C ASN A 300 -15.16 14.73 6.11
N ALA A 301 -15.30 14.32 7.38
CA ALA A 301 -14.45 13.32 8.04
C ALA A 301 -15.29 12.62 9.11
N ILE A 302 -15.15 11.30 9.23
CA ILE A 302 -15.82 10.56 10.31
C ILE A 302 -15.38 11.05 11.69
N PRO A 303 -16.21 10.90 12.73
CA PRO A 303 -15.90 11.38 14.08
C PRO A 303 -14.62 10.78 14.65
N ALA A 304 -13.84 11.57 15.38
CA ALA A 304 -12.61 11.09 16.05
C ALA A 304 -12.87 9.94 17.03
N THR A 305 -14.03 9.93 17.69
CA THR A 305 -14.45 8.83 18.55
C THR A 305 -14.59 7.52 17.82
N GLN A 306 -15.20 7.54 16.63
CA GLN A 306 -15.34 6.34 15.79
C GLN A 306 -13.98 5.80 15.35
N ILE A 307 -13.07 6.68 14.88
CA ILE A 307 -11.71 6.27 14.49
C ILE A 307 -10.96 5.68 15.69
N TYR A 308 -11.05 6.34 16.83
CA TYR A 308 -10.39 5.88 18.05
C TYR A 308 -10.92 4.53 18.57
N ASP A 309 -12.24 4.29 18.44
CA ASP A 309 -12.82 3.02 18.84
C ASP A 309 -12.36 1.87 17.93
N ILE A 310 -12.27 2.11 16.63
CA ILE A 310 -11.72 1.14 15.67
C ILE A 310 -10.24 0.90 15.95
N TYR A 311 -9.46 1.96 16.18
CA TYR A 311 -8.04 1.85 16.56
C TYR A 311 -7.85 0.98 17.81
N LYS A 312 -8.64 1.22 18.87
CA LYS A 312 -8.57 0.41 20.11
C LYS A 312 -8.85 -1.06 19.84
N GLN A 313 -9.90 -1.35 19.08
CA GLN A 313 -10.26 -2.72 18.72
C GLN A 313 -9.14 -3.37 17.89
N ALA A 314 -8.56 -2.66 16.92
CA ALA A 314 -7.47 -3.16 16.10
C ALA A 314 -6.23 -3.51 16.96
N VAL A 315 -5.82 -2.62 17.84
CA VAL A 315 -4.69 -2.86 18.76
C VAL A 315 -4.97 -4.06 19.70
N GLN A 316 -6.17 -4.11 20.29
CA GLN A 316 -6.58 -5.21 21.17
C GLN A 316 -6.58 -6.56 20.45
N ASN A 317 -7.03 -6.58 19.21
CA ASN A 317 -7.19 -7.78 18.41
C ASN A 317 -5.93 -8.13 17.58
N LYS A 318 -4.84 -7.35 17.69
CA LYS A 318 -3.59 -7.51 16.92
C LYS A 318 -3.83 -7.52 15.41
N VAL A 319 -4.64 -6.57 14.95
CA VAL A 319 -4.97 -6.33 13.55
C VAL A 319 -4.37 -4.98 13.15
N LEU A 320 -3.83 -4.86 11.95
CA LEU A 320 -3.42 -3.57 11.40
C LEU A 320 -4.67 -2.74 11.12
N PHE A 321 -4.57 -1.45 11.35
CA PHE A 321 -5.64 -0.50 11.02
C PHE A 321 -5.12 0.54 10.03
N SER A 322 -5.68 0.55 8.84
CA SER A 322 -5.38 1.51 7.77
C SER A 322 -6.55 2.47 7.58
N LEU A 323 -6.30 3.77 7.79
CA LEU A 323 -7.31 4.80 7.56
C LEU A 323 -7.07 5.45 6.20
N ALA A 324 -7.98 5.19 5.27
CA ALA A 324 -7.88 5.71 3.92
C ALA A 324 -8.31 7.18 3.84
N MET A 325 -7.52 7.97 3.11
CA MET A 325 -7.81 9.36 2.84
C MET A 325 -7.19 9.81 1.51
N GLY A 326 -7.83 10.76 0.85
CA GLY A 326 -7.34 11.35 -0.39
C GLY A 326 -6.74 12.73 -0.12
N PRO A 327 -5.44 12.94 -0.40
CA PRO A 327 -4.90 14.30 -0.53
C PRO A 327 -5.72 15.13 -1.52
N ASP A 328 -5.83 16.42 -1.26
CA ASP A 328 -6.54 17.34 -2.14
C ASP A 328 -5.78 17.56 -3.47
N ARG A 329 -6.36 18.37 -4.38
CA ARG A 329 -5.75 18.68 -5.67
C ARG A 329 -4.47 19.51 -5.58
N ASN A 330 -4.15 20.05 -4.39
CA ASN A 330 -2.86 20.68 -4.10
C ASN A 330 -1.81 19.68 -3.59
N GLY A 331 -2.16 18.39 -3.48
CA GLY A 331 -1.27 17.35 -3.00
C GLY A 331 -0.99 17.42 -1.50
N GLU A 332 -1.96 17.85 -0.70
CA GLU A 332 -1.87 17.94 0.76
C GLU A 332 -3.04 17.20 1.44
N ILE A 333 -2.80 16.63 2.61
CA ILE A 333 -3.89 16.11 3.47
C ILE A 333 -4.78 17.28 3.86
N LYS A 334 -6.08 17.11 3.66
CA LYS A 334 -7.10 18.13 3.89
C LYS A 334 -7.05 18.68 5.33
N PRO A 335 -7.30 19.98 5.54
CA PRO A 335 -7.32 20.56 6.88
C PRO A 335 -8.28 19.86 7.84
N VAL A 336 -9.46 19.44 7.38
CA VAL A 336 -10.45 18.72 8.20
C VAL A 336 -9.91 17.37 8.68
N ASP A 337 -9.19 16.62 7.81
CA ASP A 337 -8.58 15.35 8.17
C ASP A 337 -7.44 15.55 9.17
N VAL A 338 -6.62 16.60 8.98
CA VAL A 338 -5.54 16.97 9.92
C VAL A 338 -6.09 17.29 11.31
N VAL A 339 -7.18 18.05 11.39
CA VAL A 339 -7.85 18.37 12.66
C VAL A 339 -8.36 17.10 13.32
N ARG A 340 -9.03 16.25 12.54
CA ARG A 340 -9.60 14.99 13.02
C ARG A 340 -8.52 14.03 13.55
N LEU A 341 -7.41 13.91 12.84
CA LEU A 341 -6.28 13.08 13.28
C LEU A 341 -5.62 13.62 14.55
N LYS A 342 -5.54 14.94 14.74
CA LYS A 342 -5.07 15.53 16.00
C LYS A 342 -5.98 15.20 17.18
N GLU A 343 -7.30 15.17 16.98
CA GLU A 343 -8.27 14.77 17.99
C GLU A 343 -8.06 13.27 18.35
N VAL A 344 -7.91 12.40 17.37
CA VAL A 344 -7.61 10.98 17.60
C VAL A 344 -6.29 10.80 18.35
N ALA A 345 -5.24 11.55 17.97
CA ALA A 345 -3.95 11.49 18.66
C ALA A 345 -4.05 11.87 20.15
N ARG A 346 -4.87 12.88 20.51
CA ARG A 346 -5.13 13.25 21.91
C ARG A 346 -5.80 12.12 22.66
N LYS A 347 -6.83 11.49 22.07
CA LYS A 347 -7.51 10.32 22.67
C LYS A 347 -6.53 9.14 22.90
N ILE A 348 -5.66 8.86 21.93
CA ILE A 348 -4.63 7.81 22.07
C ILE A 348 -3.67 8.12 23.23
N LYS A 349 -3.30 9.39 23.43
CA LYS A 349 -2.41 9.82 24.49
C LYS A 349 -3.09 9.99 25.87
N GLY A 350 -4.41 9.91 25.94
CA GLY A 350 -5.17 10.16 27.16
C GLY A 350 -5.08 11.61 27.66
N THR A 351 -5.00 12.57 26.73
CA THR A 351 -4.87 14.02 27.04
C THR A 351 -6.15 14.81 26.76
N GLU A 352 -7.30 14.12 26.61
CA GLU A 352 -8.66 14.72 26.57
C GLU A 352 -9.32 14.69 27.93
#